data_f40b612d75d44db1e4e4d4ef44fcac9f
#
_entry.id   f40b612d75d44db1e4e4d4ef44fcac9f
#
_cell.length_a   1.000
_cell.length_b   1.000
_cell.length_c   1.000
_cell.angle_alpha   90.00
_cell.angle_beta   90.00
_cell.angle_gamma   90.00
#
_symmetry.space_group_name_H-M   'P 1'
#
loop_
_entity.id
_entity.type
_entity.pdbx_description
1 polymer ?
#
loop_
_entity_poly.entity_id
_entity_poly.type
_entity_poly.pdbx_seq_one_letter_code
_entity_poly.pdbx_strand_id
1 'polypeptide(L)'
;MLTAFAVLLCLSALLAWANERWVKLPSTVAVTLAGAGSSIVPIMLDTQGWTFGVKQQAAELWRTLDFTAFVLNGILSLLLFAGAMSLDAQLMVRLKAGILTFAGASTAISTVLIGFGSWGVFHLVGLDIPFIWALLFGALLSPTDPVAVLDMLKRAKVPKKIETLIAGESLFNDGVGVVFFLVIGAAAGVGGGHADASLSGALLVFVQEALG
;
A
#
# COMPACT_ATOMS: atom_id res chain seq x y z
N MET A 1 -0.68 -16.55 16.07
CA MET A 1 -1.23 -15.44 15.26
C MET A 1 -1.97 -14.41 16.10
N LEU A 2 -2.98 -14.80 16.90
CA LEU A 2 -3.78 -13.85 17.70
C LEU A 2 -2.96 -13.03 18.69
N THR A 3 -1.98 -13.63 19.35
CA THR A 3 -1.07 -12.96 20.30
C THR A 3 -0.16 -11.94 19.62
N ALA A 4 0.40 -12.25 18.45
CA ALA A 4 1.22 -11.32 17.68
C ALA A 4 0.40 -10.10 17.21
N PHE A 5 -0.83 -10.35 16.74
CA PHE A 5 -1.77 -9.30 16.36
C PHE A 5 -2.15 -8.41 17.54
N ALA A 6 -2.44 -9.01 18.71
CA ALA A 6 -2.75 -8.26 19.92
C ALA A 6 -1.57 -7.40 20.38
N VAL A 7 -0.34 -7.93 20.32
CA VAL A 7 0.88 -7.18 20.67
C VAL A 7 1.08 -6.00 19.72
N LEU A 8 0.94 -6.21 18.41
CA LEU A 8 1.07 -5.13 17.42
C LEU A 8 0.00 -4.04 17.60
N LEU A 9 -1.25 -4.44 17.89
CA LEU A 9 -2.31 -3.48 18.19
C LEU A 9 -2.04 -2.69 19.48
N CYS A 10 -1.60 -3.34 20.54
CA CYS A 10 -1.25 -2.67 21.79
C CYS A 10 -0.06 -1.70 21.58
N LEU A 11 0.95 -2.12 20.82
CA LEU A 11 2.12 -1.29 20.52
C LEU A 11 1.72 -0.06 19.70
N SER A 12 0.92 -0.25 18.64
CA SER A 12 0.44 0.86 17.81
C SER A 12 -0.47 1.81 18.57
N ALA A 13 -1.33 1.31 19.46
CA ALA A 13 -2.16 2.12 20.34
C ALA A 13 -1.33 2.94 21.34
N LEU A 14 -0.30 2.34 21.93
CA LEU A 14 0.66 2.99 22.82
C LEU A 14 1.43 4.11 22.10
N LEU A 15 1.90 3.84 20.88
CA LEU A 15 2.61 4.83 20.05
C LEU A 15 1.69 5.97 19.62
N ALA A 16 0.44 5.67 19.27
CA ALA A 16 -0.56 6.67 18.95
C ALA A 16 -0.88 7.56 20.17
N TRP A 17 -1.05 6.97 21.34
CA TRP A 17 -1.25 7.71 22.58
C TRP A 17 -0.06 8.60 22.94
N ALA A 18 1.16 8.08 22.83
CA ALA A 18 2.39 8.84 23.07
C ALA A 18 2.53 10.01 22.08
N ASN A 19 2.20 9.78 20.81
CA ASN A 19 2.17 10.84 19.81
C ASN A 19 1.19 11.95 20.16
N GLU A 20 -0.03 11.59 20.54
CA GLU A 20 -1.08 12.56 20.88
C GLU A 20 -0.71 13.39 22.10
N ARG A 21 0.01 12.78 23.04
CA ARG A 21 0.43 13.43 24.30
C ARG A 21 1.64 14.35 24.13
N TRP A 22 2.64 13.96 23.32
CA TRP A 22 3.95 14.63 23.27
C TRP A 22 4.34 15.19 21.91
N VAL A 23 4.11 14.46 20.83
CA VAL A 23 4.65 14.81 19.50
C VAL A 23 3.67 15.60 18.65
N LYS A 24 2.38 15.25 18.71
CA LYS A 24 1.27 15.93 17.99
C LYS A 24 1.39 15.89 16.46
N LEU A 25 2.07 14.89 15.90
CA LEU A 25 2.07 14.62 14.47
C LEU A 25 0.74 13.97 14.04
N PRO A 26 0.39 14.02 12.73
CA PRO A 26 -0.69 13.18 12.21
C PRO A 26 -0.47 11.72 12.61
N SER A 27 -1.50 11.05 13.14
CA SER A 27 -1.37 9.73 13.77
C SER A 27 -0.74 8.68 12.85
N THR A 28 -1.09 8.69 11.57
CA THR A 28 -0.52 7.79 10.54
C THR A 28 1.00 8.00 10.39
N VAL A 29 1.44 9.25 10.28
CA VAL A 29 2.87 9.60 10.14
C VAL A 29 3.64 9.20 11.39
N ALA A 30 3.08 9.49 12.58
CA ALA A 30 3.73 9.18 13.85
C ALA A 30 3.93 7.66 14.05
N VAL A 31 2.89 6.86 13.78
CA VAL A 31 2.97 5.40 13.92
C VAL A 31 3.94 4.81 12.90
N THR A 32 3.95 5.30 11.66
CA THR A 32 4.91 4.86 10.63
C THR A 32 6.35 5.19 11.01
N LEU A 33 6.63 6.41 11.45
CA LEU A 33 7.97 6.82 11.89
C LEU A 33 8.41 6.04 13.14
N ALA A 34 7.51 5.81 14.08
CA ALA A 34 7.81 5.01 15.27
C ALA A 34 8.06 3.54 14.92
N GLY A 35 7.29 2.97 13.99
CA GLY A 35 7.51 1.62 13.46
C GLY A 35 8.86 1.50 12.76
N ALA A 36 9.20 2.44 11.88
CA ALA A 36 10.51 2.49 11.22
C ALA A 36 11.65 2.66 12.24
N GLY A 37 11.48 3.56 13.22
CA GLY A 37 12.46 3.77 14.29
C GLY A 37 12.67 2.53 15.13
N SER A 38 11.61 1.83 15.51
CA SER A 38 11.68 0.58 16.27
C SER A 38 12.41 -0.55 15.53
N SER A 39 12.48 -0.49 14.20
CA SER A 39 13.23 -1.44 13.37
C SER A 39 14.70 -1.02 13.20
N ILE A 40 14.96 0.26 12.94
CA ILE A 40 16.29 0.80 12.64
C ILE A 40 17.16 0.83 13.91
N VAL A 41 16.59 1.25 15.05
CA VAL A 41 17.35 1.41 16.31
C VAL A 41 18.00 0.10 16.77
N PRO A 42 17.29 -1.04 16.88
CA PRO A 42 17.90 -2.32 17.23
C PRO A 42 18.99 -2.78 16.24
N ILE A 43 18.79 -2.50 14.93
CA ILE A 43 19.78 -2.84 13.91
C ILE A 43 21.08 -2.03 14.12
N MET A 44 20.94 -0.73 14.40
CA MET A 44 22.09 0.13 14.68
C MET A 44 22.81 -0.25 15.97
N LEU A 45 22.08 -0.59 17.02
CA LEU A 45 22.67 -1.04 18.30
C LEU A 45 23.40 -2.37 18.14
N ASP A 46 22.88 -3.28 17.34
CA ASP A 46 23.51 -4.57 17.06
C ASP A 46 24.84 -4.43 16.29
N THR A 47 24.98 -3.41 15.42
CA THR A 47 26.25 -3.11 14.74
C THR A 47 27.32 -2.59 15.70
N GLN A 48 26.94 -2.08 16.88
CA GLN A 48 27.83 -1.61 17.93
C GLN A 48 28.15 -2.67 19.03
N GLY A 49 27.71 -3.91 18.81
CA GLY A 49 27.98 -5.03 19.71
C GLY A 49 26.97 -5.21 20.86
N TRP A 50 25.90 -4.44 20.90
CA TRP A 50 24.83 -4.59 21.88
C TRP A 50 23.77 -5.59 21.34
N THR A 51 24.07 -6.87 21.49
CA THR A 51 23.19 -7.95 21.02
C THR A 51 22.09 -8.25 22.02
N PHE A 52 20.88 -7.72 21.76
CA PHE A 52 19.66 -8.08 22.51
C PHE A 52 18.95 -9.33 21.95
N GLY A 53 19.55 -10.05 21.00
CA GLY A 53 18.92 -11.20 20.35
C GLY A 53 17.67 -10.85 19.50
N VAL A 54 17.42 -9.58 19.27
CA VAL A 54 16.24 -9.07 18.58
C VAL A 54 16.18 -9.57 17.12
N LYS A 55 17.33 -9.67 16.46
CA LYS A 55 17.39 -10.20 15.08
C LYS A 55 16.93 -11.65 14.98
N GLN A 56 17.35 -12.50 15.94
CA GLN A 56 16.99 -13.91 15.94
C GLN A 56 15.50 -14.10 16.26
N GLN A 57 14.99 -13.38 17.26
CA GLN A 57 13.57 -13.43 17.62
C GLN A 57 12.67 -12.86 16.49
N ALA A 58 13.09 -11.77 15.86
CA ALA A 58 12.39 -11.23 14.70
C ALA A 58 12.42 -12.20 13.50
N ALA A 59 13.55 -12.84 13.23
CA ALA A 59 13.67 -13.83 12.15
C ALA A 59 12.82 -15.09 12.41
N GLU A 60 12.71 -15.55 13.66
CA GLU A 60 11.82 -16.66 14.02
C GLU A 60 10.33 -16.28 13.87
N LEU A 61 9.93 -15.11 14.34
CA LEU A 61 8.60 -14.56 14.14
C LEU A 61 8.26 -14.44 12.64
N TRP A 62 9.22 -13.99 11.83
CA TRP A 62 9.06 -13.85 10.38
C TRP A 62 8.92 -15.19 9.67
N ARG A 63 9.60 -16.21 10.12
CA ARG A 63 9.51 -17.58 9.57
C ARG A 63 8.21 -18.31 9.94
N THR A 64 7.63 -17.98 11.10
CA THR A 64 6.40 -18.63 11.61
C THR A 64 5.13 -17.93 11.14
N LEU A 65 5.21 -16.68 10.69
CA LEU A 65 4.10 -15.90 10.17
C LEU A 65 4.17 -15.89 8.65
N ASP A 66 3.14 -16.40 7.98
CA ASP A 66 2.92 -16.05 6.59
C ASP A 66 2.48 -14.57 6.53
N PHE A 67 3.50 -13.69 6.51
CA PHE A 67 3.31 -12.25 6.58
C PHE A 67 2.50 -11.74 5.38
N THR A 68 2.70 -12.35 4.22
CA THR A 68 1.97 -11.99 3.01
C THR A 68 0.48 -12.29 3.16
N ALA A 69 0.13 -13.50 3.59
CA ALA A 69 -1.25 -13.87 3.84
C ALA A 69 -1.87 -13.02 4.98
N PHE A 70 -1.11 -12.71 6.03
CA PHE A 70 -1.57 -11.88 7.14
C PHE A 70 -1.87 -10.45 6.70
N VAL A 71 -1.00 -9.83 5.89
CA VAL A 71 -1.19 -8.45 5.41
C VAL A 71 -2.30 -8.40 4.36
N LEU A 72 -2.27 -9.27 3.35
CA LEU A 72 -3.23 -9.21 2.25
C LEU A 72 -4.63 -9.68 2.66
N ASN A 73 -4.73 -10.85 3.29
CA ASN A 73 -6.04 -11.44 3.63
C ASN A 73 -6.59 -10.93 4.97
N GLY A 74 -5.72 -10.44 5.86
CA GLY A 74 -6.13 -9.89 7.16
C GLY A 74 -6.29 -8.38 7.12
N ILE A 75 -5.17 -7.66 7.14
CA ILE A 75 -5.17 -6.20 7.34
C ILE A 75 -5.79 -5.47 6.15
N LEU A 76 -5.36 -5.79 4.92
CA LEU A 76 -5.82 -5.09 3.72
C LEU A 76 -7.32 -5.32 3.50
N SER A 77 -7.81 -6.56 3.66
CA SER A 77 -9.23 -6.88 3.52
C SER A 77 -10.09 -6.14 4.54
N LEU A 78 -9.65 -6.05 5.80
CA LEU A 78 -10.35 -5.27 6.84
C LEU A 78 -10.34 -3.77 6.54
N LEU A 79 -9.22 -3.24 6.05
CA LEU A 79 -9.08 -1.84 5.69
C LEU A 79 -10.00 -1.46 4.52
N LEU A 80 -10.01 -2.28 3.47
CA LEU A 80 -10.89 -2.09 2.31
C LEU A 80 -12.36 -2.19 2.71
N PHE A 81 -12.72 -3.17 3.55
CA PHE A 81 -14.07 -3.33 4.08
C PHE A 81 -14.49 -2.10 4.90
N ALA A 82 -13.68 -1.67 5.84
CA ALA A 82 -13.96 -0.48 6.67
C ALA A 82 -14.07 0.79 5.82
N GLY A 83 -13.19 0.95 4.82
CA GLY A 83 -13.24 2.03 3.85
C GLY A 83 -14.56 2.02 3.06
N ALA A 84 -14.92 0.88 2.50
CA ALA A 84 -16.16 0.72 1.73
C ALA A 84 -17.42 0.99 2.57
N MET A 85 -17.44 0.52 3.82
CA MET A 85 -18.55 0.76 4.75
C MET A 85 -18.72 2.23 5.16
N SER A 86 -17.67 3.02 5.07
CA SER A 86 -17.71 4.46 5.40
C SER A 86 -18.26 5.33 4.28
N LEU A 87 -18.45 4.78 3.08
CA LEU A 87 -18.87 5.50 1.90
C LEU A 87 -20.38 5.35 1.63
N ASP A 88 -20.97 6.39 1.05
CA ASP A 88 -22.36 6.35 0.58
C ASP A 88 -22.46 5.59 -0.74
N ALA A 89 -22.96 4.35 -0.67
CA ALA A 89 -23.09 3.46 -1.82
C ALA A 89 -23.94 4.05 -2.95
N GLN A 90 -25.01 4.79 -2.62
CA GLN A 90 -25.88 5.41 -3.65
C GLN A 90 -25.12 6.51 -4.40
N LEU A 91 -24.34 7.29 -3.67
CA LEU A 91 -23.54 8.35 -4.28
C LEU A 91 -22.39 7.78 -5.10
N MET A 92 -21.74 6.69 -4.62
CA MET A 92 -20.73 5.96 -5.40
C MET A 92 -21.27 5.45 -6.73
N VAL A 93 -22.46 4.83 -6.74
CA VAL A 93 -23.08 4.35 -7.99
C VAL A 93 -23.39 5.50 -8.94
N ARG A 94 -23.83 6.65 -8.42
CA ARG A 94 -24.05 7.85 -9.25
C ARG A 94 -22.76 8.43 -9.83
N LEU A 95 -21.66 8.33 -9.12
CA LEU A 95 -20.34 8.87 -9.50
C LEU A 95 -19.42 7.83 -10.15
N LYS A 96 -19.89 6.59 -10.36
CA LYS A 96 -19.07 5.46 -10.82
C LYS A 96 -18.21 5.75 -12.04
N ALA A 97 -18.75 6.44 -13.05
CA ALA A 97 -18.01 6.78 -14.27
C ALA A 97 -16.84 7.72 -13.95
N GLY A 98 -17.06 8.75 -13.13
CA GLY A 98 -15.99 9.65 -12.67
C GLY A 98 -14.95 8.90 -11.84
N ILE A 99 -15.39 8.11 -10.85
CA ILE A 99 -14.50 7.33 -9.97
C ILE A 99 -13.59 6.40 -10.81
N LEU A 100 -14.18 5.60 -11.70
CA LEU A 100 -13.40 4.65 -12.51
C LEU A 100 -12.46 5.35 -13.51
N THR A 101 -12.91 6.46 -14.10
CA THR A 101 -12.06 7.25 -15.01
C THR A 101 -10.88 7.86 -14.25
N PHE A 102 -11.13 8.45 -13.08
CA PHE A 102 -10.07 9.02 -12.27
C PHE A 102 -9.13 7.92 -11.75
N ALA A 103 -9.64 6.82 -11.19
CA ALA A 103 -8.82 5.71 -10.72
C ALA A 103 -7.91 5.16 -11.83
N GLY A 104 -8.46 4.91 -13.03
CA GLY A 104 -7.66 4.42 -14.14
C GLY A 104 -6.63 5.44 -14.65
N ALA A 105 -7.06 6.69 -14.87
CA ALA A 105 -6.19 7.72 -15.41
C ALA A 105 -5.10 8.16 -14.42
N SER A 106 -5.46 8.38 -13.14
CA SER A 106 -4.49 8.79 -12.11
C SER A 106 -3.42 7.71 -11.91
N THR A 107 -3.84 6.45 -11.77
CA THR A 107 -2.91 5.32 -11.60
C THR A 107 -2.01 5.16 -12.82
N ALA A 108 -2.53 5.25 -14.04
CA ALA A 108 -1.73 5.18 -15.26
C ALA A 108 -0.68 6.30 -15.33
N ILE A 109 -1.11 7.56 -15.10
CA ILE A 109 -0.22 8.72 -15.12
C ILE A 109 0.83 8.60 -14.01
N SER A 110 0.43 8.25 -12.79
CA SER A 110 1.35 8.06 -11.65
C SER A 110 2.35 6.95 -11.92
N THR A 111 1.90 5.80 -12.46
CA THR A 111 2.79 4.70 -12.85
C THR A 111 3.88 5.15 -13.81
N VAL A 112 3.48 5.90 -14.85
CA VAL A 112 4.44 6.40 -15.86
C VAL A 112 5.37 7.45 -15.24
N LEU A 113 4.85 8.42 -14.50
CA LEU A 113 5.68 9.48 -13.91
C LEU A 113 6.67 8.93 -12.87
N ILE A 114 6.22 8.03 -11.99
CA ILE A 114 7.07 7.40 -10.99
C ILE A 114 8.09 6.48 -11.69
N GLY A 115 7.65 5.73 -12.72
CA GLY A 115 8.52 4.87 -13.50
C GLY A 115 9.63 5.65 -14.20
N PHE A 116 9.31 6.74 -14.90
CA PHE A 116 10.33 7.60 -15.52
C PHE A 116 11.22 8.29 -14.50
N GLY A 117 10.64 8.80 -13.41
CA GLY A 117 11.39 9.46 -12.35
C GLY A 117 12.39 8.52 -11.68
N SER A 118 11.94 7.32 -11.30
CA SER A 118 12.79 6.31 -10.69
C SER A 118 13.87 5.79 -11.64
N TRP A 119 13.53 5.56 -12.91
CA TRP A 119 14.51 5.18 -13.94
C TRP A 119 15.62 6.24 -14.09
N GLY A 120 15.24 7.50 -14.15
CA GLY A 120 16.21 8.60 -14.20
C GLY A 120 17.12 8.64 -12.97
N VAL A 121 16.56 8.48 -11.76
CA VAL A 121 17.33 8.43 -10.51
C VAL A 121 18.28 7.24 -10.50
N PHE A 122 17.82 6.03 -10.90
CA PHE A 122 18.66 4.84 -10.96
C PHE A 122 19.86 5.04 -11.90
N HIS A 123 19.63 5.66 -13.05
CA HIS A 123 20.68 5.97 -14.01
C HIS A 123 21.70 6.99 -13.46
N LEU A 124 21.23 8.01 -12.74
CA LEU A 124 22.10 9.00 -12.08
C LEU A 124 22.99 8.40 -10.98
N VAL A 125 22.51 7.36 -10.30
CA VAL A 125 23.26 6.64 -9.25
C VAL A 125 24.17 5.55 -9.84
N GLY A 126 24.15 5.35 -11.17
CA GLY A 126 24.95 4.34 -11.84
C GLY A 126 24.36 2.93 -11.82
N LEU A 127 23.07 2.80 -11.55
CA LEU A 127 22.32 1.56 -11.61
C LEU A 127 21.66 1.41 -12.99
N ASP A 128 22.17 0.50 -13.81
CA ASP A 128 21.65 0.22 -15.14
C ASP A 128 20.46 -0.74 -15.08
N ILE A 129 19.30 -0.22 -14.63
CA ILE A 129 18.06 -0.98 -14.52
C ILE A 129 17.22 -0.76 -15.78
N PRO A 130 16.78 -1.81 -16.50
CA PRO A 130 15.87 -1.68 -17.63
C PRO A 130 14.60 -0.90 -17.25
N PHE A 131 14.13 -0.04 -18.15
CA PHE A 131 12.96 0.84 -17.93
C PHE A 131 11.71 0.09 -17.45
N ILE A 132 11.50 -1.14 -17.91
CA ILE A 132 10.33 -1.95 -17.56
C ILE A 132 10.28 -2.26 -16.05
N TRP A 133 11.43 -2.45 -15.39
CA TRP A 133 11.49 -2.67 -13.94
C TRP A 133 11.20 -1.37 -13.16
N ALA A 134 11.65 -0.24 -13.67
CA ALA A 134 11.30 1.05 -13.10
C ALA A 134 9.81 1.36 -13.28
N LEU A 135 9.22 0.93 -14.40
CA LEU A 135 7.79 1.06 -14.64
C LEU A 135 6.98 0.13 -13.71
N LEU A 136 7.47 -1.09 -13.47
CA LEU A 136 6.88 -2.03 -12.51
C LEU A 136 6.90 -1.44 -11.08
N PHE A 137 8.00 -0.81 -10.70
CA PHE A 137 8.13 -0.07 -9.45
C PHE A 137 7.14 1.11 -9.39
N GLY A 138 6.95 1.81 -10.51
CA GLY A 138 5.93 2.84 -10.65
C GLY A 138 4.51 2.31 -10.43
N ALA A 139 4.18 1.16 -10.99
CA ALA A 139 2.87 0.52 -10.79
C ALA A 139 2.63 0.11 -9.34
N LEU A 140 3.68 -0.36 -8.66
CA LEU A 140 3.60 -0.72 -7.24
C LEU A 140 3.34 0.49 -6.32
N LEU A 141 3.90 1.65 -6.65
CA LEU A 141 3.79 2.87 -5.84
C LEU A 141 2.66 3.80 -6.26
N SER A 142 2.00 3.52 -7.38
CA SER A 142 0.96 4.42 -7.93
C SER A 142 -0.35 4.46 -7.14
N PRO A 143 -0.82 3.36 -6.49
CA PRO A 143 -2.02 3.42 -5.67
C PRO A 143 -1.87 4.36 -4.47
N THR A 144 -2.95 5.07 -4.13
CA THR A 144 -2.97 6.06 -3.06
C THR A 144 -3.94 5.65 -1.97
N ASP A 145 -3.54 5.79 -0.70
CA ASP A 145 -4.38 5.49 0.45
C ASP A 145 -5.35 6.66 0.73
N PRO A 146 -6.67 6.42 0.84
CA PRO A 146 -7.65 7.45 1.11
C PRO A 146 -7.67 7.89 2.57
N VAL A 147 -7.18 7.09 3.52
CA VAL A 147 -7.37 7.29 4.98
C VAL A 147 -6.81 8.64 5.43
N ALA A 148 -5.59 8.96 5.05
CA ALA A 148 -4.96 10.23 5.42
C ALA A 148 -5.66 11.44 4.79
N VAL A 149 -6.06 11.30 3.52
CA VAL A 149 -6.72 12.38 2.76
C VAL A 149 -8.14 12.61 3.27
N LEU A 150 -8.89 11.55 3.59
CA LEU A 150 -10.26 11.64 4.10
C LEU A 150 -10.35 12.41 5.41
N ASP A 151 -9.42 12.21 6.34
CA ASP A 151 -9.41 12.95 7.61
C ASP A 151 -9.20 14.46 7.37
N MET A 152 -8.30 14.82 6.44
CA MET A 152 -8.10 16.20 6.04
C MET A 152 -9.33 16.80 5.37
N LEU A 153 -9.99 16.07 4.47
CA LEU A 153 -11.20 16.53 3.76
C LEU A 153 -12.38 16.74 4.73
N LYS A 154 -12.56 15.83 5.69
CA LYS A 154 -13.58 15.97 6.76
C LYS A 154 -13.34 17.22 7.61
N ARG A 155 -12.10 17.49 8.00
CA ARG A 155 -11.72 18.70 8.74
C ARG A 155 -11.95 19.97 7.91
N ALA A 156 -11.68 19.92 6.60
CA ALA A 156 -11.89 21.04 5.67
C ALA A 156 -13.37 21.24 5.30
N LYS A 157 -14.30 20.39 5.78
CA LYS A 157 -15.74 20.43 5.49
C LYS A 157 -16.05 20.44 3.98
N VAL A 158 -15.32 19.66 3.22
CA VAL A 158 -15.52 19.53 1.77
C VAL A 158 -16.87 18.87 1.47
N PRO A 159 -17.56 19.26 0.37
CA PRO A 159 -18.82 18.63 -0.01
C PRO A 159 -18.72 17.11 -0.12
N LYS A 160 -19.72 16.38 0.38
CA LYS A 160 -19.75 14.90 0.37
C LYS A 160 -19.49 14.29 -1.01
N LYS A 161 -19.91 14.97 -2.09
CA LYS A 161 -19.67 14.54 -3.46
C LYS A 161 -18.17 14.42 -3.79
N ILE A 162 -17.37 15.38 -3.34
CA ILE A 162 -15.91 15.40 -3.57
C ILE A 162 -15.24 14.35 -2.66
N GLU A 163 -15.68 14.28 -1.40
CA GLU A 163 -15.20 13.25 -0.46
C GLU A 163 -15.42 11.84 -1.03
N THR A 164 -16.64 11.55 -1.51
CA THR A 164 -16.97 10.24 -2.11
C THR A 164 -16.20 9.99 -3.41
N LEU A 165 -15.95 11.02 -4.23
CA LEU A 165 -15.19 10.88 -5.47
C LEU A 165 -13.73 10.49 -5.17
N ILE A 166 -13.09 11.20 -4.24
CA ILE A 166 -11.69 10.96 -3.86
C ILE A 166 -11.54 9.61 -3.15
N ALA A 167 -12.42 9.32 -2.20
CA ALA A 167 -12.38 8.04 -1.48
C ALA A 167 -12.70 6.85 -2.40
N GLY A 168 -13.64 7.01 -3.31
CA GLY A 168 -13.94 6.00 -4.32
C GLY A 168 -12.80 5.80 -5.30
N GLU A 169 -12.18 6.90 -5.75
CA GLU A 169 -10.99 6.83 -6.62
C GLU A 169 -9.88 6.02 -5.96
N SER A 170 -9.52 6.33 -4.72
CA SER A 170 -8.48 5.61 -3.98
C SER A 170 -8.84 4.15 -3.68
N LEU A 171 -10.12 3.82 -3.48
CA LEU A 171 -10.55 2.43 -3.28
C LEU A 171 -10.39 1.58 -4.56
N PHE A 172 -10.63 2.17 -5.74
CA PHE A 172 -10.54 1.47 -7.01
C PHE A 172 -9.14 1.50 -7.62
N ASN A 173 -8.31 2.49 -7.30
CA ASN A 173 -6.96 2.57 -7.84
C ASN A 173 -6.05 1.44 -7.35
N ASP A 174 -6.30 0.89 -6.16
CA ASP A 174 -5.61 -0.30 -5.66
C ASP A 174 -5.80 -1.48 -6.62
N GLY A 175 -7.04 -1.75 -7.04
CA GLY A 175 -7.34 -2.78 -8.02
C GLY A 175 -6.72 -2.50 -9.39
N VAL A 176 -6.75 -1.25 -9.85
CA VAL A 176 -6.12 -0.84 -11.12
C VAL A 176 -4.59 -0.97 -11.02
N GLY A 177 -3.99 -0.61 -9.89
CA GLY A 177 -2.56 -0.76 -9.63
C GLY A 177 -2.10 -2.23 -9.70
N VAL A 178 -2.87 -3.13 -9.10
CA VAL A 178 -2.61 -4.58 -9.19
C VAL A 178 -2.65 -5.05 -10.64
N VAL A 179 -3.66 -4.64 -11.44
CA VAL A 179 -3.73 -5.00 -12.86
C VAL A 179 -2.51 -4.49 -13.63
N PHE A 180 -2.11 -3.23 -13.42
CA PHE A 180 -0.92 -2.67 -14.06
C PHE A 180 0.35 -3.41 -13.63
N PHE A 181 0.49 -3.72 -12.33
CA PHE A 181 1.62 -4.48 -11.83
C PHE A 181 1.71 -5.87 -12.48
N LEU A 182 0.59 -6.59 -12.59
CA LEU A 182 0.55 -7.90 -13.23
C LEU A 182 0.87 -7.83 -14.73
N VAL A 183 0.29 -6.88 -15.45
CA VAL A 183 0.54 -6.72 -16.90
C VAL A 183 1.99 -6.34 -17.19
N ILE A 184 2.51 -5.34 -16.46
CA ILE A 184 3.91 -4.91 -16.62
C ILE A 184 4.87 -6.00 -16.14
N GLY A 185 4.54 -6.69 -15.04
CA GLY A 185 5.32 -7.80 -14.51
C GLY A 185 5.41 -8.96 -15.49
N ALA A 186 4.31 -9.35 -16.12
CA ALA A 186 4.30 -10.35 -17.16
C ALA A 186 5.16 -9.94 -18.36
N ALA A 187 5.09 -8.67 -18.77
CA ALA A 187 5.95 -8.14 -19.85
C ALA A 187 7.44 -8.06 -19.44
N ALA A 188 7.72 -7.90 -18.14
CA ALA A 188 9.07 -7.93 -17.58
C ALA A 188 9.61 -9.35 -17.36
N GLY A 189 8.80 -10.39 -17.58
CA GLY A 189 9.17 -11.79 -17.35
C GLY A 189 9.09 -12.22 -15.88
N VAL A 190 8.38 -11.47 -15.05
CA VAL A 190 8.10 -11.82 -13.64
C VAL A 190 6.90 -12.77 -13.63
N GLY A 191 7.10 -13.98 -13.15
CA GLY A 191 6.06 -15.01 -13.09
C GLY A 191 6.35 -16.10 -14.12
N GLY A 192 7.08 -17.13 -13.71
CA GLY A 192 7.55 -18.25 -14.54
C GLY A 192 6.47 -19.24 -14.96
N GLY A 193 5.30 -18.82 -15.35
CA GLY A 193 4.23 -19.67 -15.84
C GLY A 193 3.39 -18.92 -16.85
N HIS A 194 3.10 -19.54 -17.96
CA HIS A 194 2.30 -19.21 -19.12
C HIS A 194 1.01 -18.37 -18.93
N ALA A 195 1.06 -17.29 -18.16
CA ALA A 195 0.06 -16.25 -18.28
C ALA A 195 0.39 -15.49 -19.57
N ASP A 196 -0.41 -15.71 -20.60
CA ASP A 196 -0.40 -14.85 -21.78
C ASP A 196 -0.31 -13.41 -21.28
N ALA A 197 0.78 -12.71 -21.69
CA ALA A 197 1.02 -11.32 -21.33
C ALA A 197 -0.03 -10.41 -22.00
N SER A 198 -1.29 -10.80 -21.91
CA SER A 198 -2.45 -10.11 -22.45
C SER A 198 -3.23 -9.47 -21.31
N LEU A 199 -3.82 -8.31 -21.58
CA LEU A 199 -4.74 -7.63 -20.67
C LEU A 199 -5.87 -8.58 -20.18
N SER A 200 -6.31 -9.50 -21.04
CA SER A 200 -7.32 -10.51 -20.72
C SER A 200 -6.83 -11.54 -19.70
N GLY A 201 -5.56 -11.96 -19.78
CA GLY A 201 -4.96 -12.89 -18.81
C GLY A 201 -4.81 -12.24 -17.42
N ALA A 202 -4.34 -10.99 -17.37
CA ALA A 202 -4.22 -10.23 -16.13
C ALA A 202 -5.60 -9.93 -15.49
N LEU A 203 -6.61 -9.61 -16.31
CA LEU A 203 -7.99 -9.44 -15.83
C LEU A 203 -8.60 -10.74 -15.32
N LEU A 204 -8.32 -11.87 -15.96
CA LEU A 204 -8.78 -13.18 -15.50
C LEU A 204 -8.17 -13.55 -14.14
N VAL A 205 -6.87 -13.35 -13.96
CA VAL A 205 -6.20 -13.58 -12.68
C VAL A 205 -6.76 -12.65 -11.61
N PHE A 206 -6.94 -11.37 -11.91
CA PHE A 206 -7.56 -10.41 -10.99
C PHE A 206 -8.99 -10.82 -10.59
N VAL A 207 -9.82 -11.22 -11.54
CA VAL A 207 -11.19 -11.67 -11.27
C VAL A 207 -11.20 -12.97 -10.46
N GLN A 208 -10.30 -13.91 -10.73
CA GLN A 208 -10.18 -15.14 -9.97
C GLN A 208 -9.72 -14.89 -8.53
N GLU A 209 -8.77 -13.98 -8.31
CA GLU A 209 -8.33 -13.64 -6.96
C GLU A 209 -9.31 -12.75 -6.19
N ALA A 210 -10.07 -11.92 -6.89
CA ALA A 210 -11.06 -11.05 -6.25
C ALA A 210 -12.38 -11.75 -5.90
N LEU A 211 -12.73 -12.83 -6.59
CA LEU A 211 -13.99 -13.57 -6.42
C LEU A 211 -13.81 -14.95 -5.77
N GLY A 212 -12.60 -15.48 -5.71
CA GLY A 212 -12.25 -16.81 -5.21
C GLY A 212 -12.00 -16.92 -3.76
#